data_a1451e2b3bec813e092258976acf72d9
#
_entry.id   a1451e2b3bec813e092258976acf72d9
#
_cell.length_a   1.000
_cell.length_b   1.000
_cell.length_c   1.000
_cell.angle_alpha   90.00
_cell.angle_beta   90.00
_cell.angle_gamma   90.00
#
_symmetry.space_group_name_H-M   'P 1'
#
loop_
_entity.id
_entity.type
_entity.pdbx_description
1 polymer ?
#
loop_
_entity_poly.entity_id
_entity_poly.type
_entity_poly.pdbx_seq_one_letter_code
_entity_poly.pdbx_strand_id
1 'polypeptide(L)'
;EKNIYLLYDVFSGNKRVESRRVQFSDSIVSFPLTYKQEYGNGVMVSVAFVKDGQLYGHYAQITKPEPDKELQLKWTTFRDKLRPGQQEEWKLSVLYPDGRPADAELLAMMYDASLDRFYTHDLFFRVNFTRNIPHSLWNKWYTRTEYIYLNFPFKSLNTSSYSYSELLIPSVGVRHCVLESLPAGWEMNSRAARPKMADDVQDVVITNVVFEEEIIPVLRAEAMDAGALKETGNVQVRQNFAETAFFYPQLRTNGQGEVSISFILPESLTKWKFMGLAHTKEVDYGRIEATATASKEFMLQPNMPRFVRVGDKANIAASLINLSDKAVAGTVRMELFNPETEKVFYTQKQKFGVKAGETGNVSFTFDVTDKYTVLACRMVAEGDTFSDGEQRYIPVLTDKQWVTESVPLDVNGKGSYTFSLEHLFNNHSRTASGRKMTVEFTSNPVWYAVMA
;
A
#
# COMPACT_ATOMS: atom_id res chain seq x y z
N GLU A 1 -25.91 31.90 -47.99
CA GLU A 1 -27.25 31.88 -47.39
C GLU A 1 -27.67 33.27 -46.95
N LYS A 2 -28.91 33.64 -47.20
CA LYS A 2 -29.38 35.03 -46.99
C LYS A 2 -29.85 35.25 -45.55
N ASN A 3 -29.43 36.37 -44.94
CA ASN A 3 -29.94 36.92 -43.69
C ASN A 3 -29.79 35.99 -42.45
N ILE A 4 -28.58 35.59 -42.17
CA ILE A 4 -28.27 34.89 -40.90
C ILE A 4 -27.93 35.93 -39.83
N TYR A 5 -28.59 35.83 -38.68
CA TYR A 5 -28.27 36.58 -37.45
C TYR A 5 -27.47 35.72 -36.52
N LEU A 6 -26.19 36.00 -36.36
CA LEU A 6 -25.28 35.27 -35.53
C LEU A 6 -25.08 36.01 -34.21
N LEU A 7 -25.18 35.29 -33.11
CA LEU A 7 -24.78 35.75 -31.81
C LEU A 7 -23.36 35.23 -31.52
N TYR A 8 -22.46 36.14 -31.20
CA TYR A 8 -21.08 35.87 -30.87
C TYR A 8 -20.86 36.37 -29.41
N ASP A 9 -20.52 35.46 -28.50
CA ASP A 9 -20.25 35.77 -27.13
C ASP A 9 -18.86 35.26 -26.73
N VAL A 10 -18.14 36.06 -25.91
CA VAL A 10 -16.87 35.68 -25.29
C VAL A 10 -17.04 35.70 -23.77
N PHE A 11 -16.67 34.60 -23.12
CA PHE A 11 -16.72 34.43 -21.68
C PHE A 11 -15.30 34.28 -21.12
N SER A 12 -15.04 34.97 -20.01
CA SER A 12 -13.82 34.83 -19.22
C SER A 12 -14.15 34.76 -17.75
N GLY A 13 -13.59 33.77 -17.04
CA GLY A 13 -14.01 33.48 -15.66
C GLY A 13 -15.52 33.22 -15.59
N ASN A 14 -16.26 33.97 -14.77
CA ASN A 14 -17.72 33.86 -14.62
C ASN A 14 -18.49 34.99 -15.34
N LYS A 15 -17.84 35.71 -16.24
CA LYS A 15 -18.43 36.90 -16.87
C LYS A 15 -18.42 36.77 -18.40
N ARG A 16 -19.48 37.26 -19.02
CA ARG A 16 -19.50 37.54 -20.48
C ARG A 16 -18.78 38.86 -20.68
N VAL A 17 -17.63 38.82 -21.34
CA VAL A 17 -16.77 40.01 -21.56
C VAL A 17 -17.04 40.68 -22.87
N GLU A 18 -17.60 39.97 -23.83
CA GLU A 18 -17.97 40.49 -25.12
C GLU A 18 -19.24 39.82 -25.65
N SER A 19 -20.11 40.60 -26.32
CA SER A 19 -21.30 40.11 -27.03
C SER A 19 -21.52 40.91 -28.28
N ARG A 20 -21.59 40.25 -29.42
CA ARG A 20 -21.89 40.88 -30.72
C ARG A 20 -23.03 40.15 -31.39
N ARG A 21 -23.87 40.92 -32.07
CA ARG A 21 -24.87 40.42 -33.04
C ARG A 21 -24.45 40.82 -34.43
N VAL A 22 -24.27 39.84 -35.27
CA VAL A 22 -23.78 40.06 -36.66
C VAL A 22 -24.79 39.49 -37.63
N GLN A 23 -25.19 40.30 -38.57
CA GLN A 23 -26.01 39.86 -39.70
C GLN A 23 -25.11 39.67 -40.93
N PHE A 24 -25.22 38.56 -41.59
CA PHE A 24 -24.46 38.30 -42.80
C PHE A 24 -25.26 37.44 -43.81
N SER A 25 -24.86 37.50 -45.07
CA SER A 25 -25.43 36.73 -46.15
C SER A 25 -24.33 36.28 -47.07
N ASP A 26 -24.33 34.99 -47.45
CA ASP A 26 -23.42 34.36 -48.43
C ASP A 26 -21.94 34.77 -48.29
N SER A 27 -21.46 34.94 -47.10
CA SER A 27 -20.09 35.38 -46.78
C SER A 27 -19.47 34.59 -45.65
N ILE A 28 -18.14 34.57 -45.61
CA ILE A 28 -17.37 34.07 -44.47
C ILE A 28 -17.14 35.23 -43.54
N VAL A 29 -17.53 35.05 -42.29
CA VAL A 29 -17.28 36.03 -41.23
C VAL A 29 -16.17 35.52 -40.32
N SER A 30 -15.13 36.32 -40.12
CA SER A 30 -14.03 36.03 -39.22
C SER A 30 -14.09 36.90 -38.00
N PHE A 31 -13.89 36.32 -36.84
CA PHE A 31 -13.82 37.00 -35.55
C PHE A 31 -12.40 36.90 -34.99
N PRO A 32 -11.53 37.89 -35.29
CA PRO A 32 -10.20 37.91 -34.69
C PRO A 32 -10.31 38.13 -33.20
N LEU A 33 -9.75 37.25 -32.41
CA LEU A 33 -9.67 37.38 -30.97
C LEU A 33 -8.20 37.62 -30.54
N THR A 34 -7.94 38.81 -29.99
CA THR A 34 -6.65 39.10 -29.37
C THR A 34 -6.71 38.72 -27.87
N TYR A 35 -5.84 37.82 -27.46
CA TYR A 35 -5.78 37.40 -26.06
C TYR A 35 -5.32 38.56 -25.17
N LYS A 36 -6.13 38.91 -24.18
CA LYS A 36 -5.81 39.96 -23.21
C LYS A 36 -5.41 39.37 -21.88
N GLN A 37 -4.57 40.09 -21.11
CA GLN A 37 -4.14 39.65 -19.80
C GLN A 37 -5.30 39.45 -18.82
N GLU A 38 -6.37 40.24 -18.94
CA GLU A 38 -7.60 40.11 -18.12
C GLU A 38 -8.36 38.79 -18.33
N TYR A 39 -8.05 38.05 -19.37
CA TYR A 39 -8.66 36.74 -19.67
C TYR A 39 -8.10 35.63 -18.80
N GLY A 40 -7.05 35.90 -18.00
CA GLY A 40 -6.47 34.95 -17.05
C GLY A 40 -5.99 33.67 -17.73
N ASN A 41 -6.60 32.53 -17.41
CA ASN A 41 -6.21 31.23 -17.93
C ASN A 41 -6.89 30.84 -19.24
N GLY A 42 -7.90 31.61 -19.67
CA GLY A 42 -8.57 31.30 -20.94
C GLY A 42 -9.90 32.00 -21.15
N VAL A 43 -10.42 31.85 -22.34
CA VAL A 43 -11.72 32.32 -22.74
C VAL A 43 -12.51 31.22 -23.43
N MET A 44 -13.83 31.29 -23.31
CA MET A 44 -14.74 30.47 -24.07
C MET A 44 -15.47 31.37 -25.11
N VAL A 45 -15.32 31.04 -26.36
CA VAL A 45 -16.04 31.68 -27.46
C VAL A 45 -17.26 30.83 -27.80
N SER A 46 -18.44 31.44 -27.77
CA SER A 46 -19.70 30.79 -28.14
C SER A 46 -20.31 31.49 -29.35
N VAL A 47 -20.71 30.75 -30.33
CA VAL A 47 -21.36 31.23 -31.53
C VAL A 47 -22.67 30.49 -31.71
N ALA A 48 -23.76 31.21 -31.92
CA ALA A 48 -25.06 30.59 -32.14
C ALA A 48 -25.90 31.36 -33.17
N PHE A 49 -26.68 30.66 -33.97
CA PHE A 49 -27.70 31.22 -34.85
C PHE A 49 -28.86 30.27 -35.02
N VAL A 50 -29.99 30.81 -35.40
CA VAL A 50 -31.19 30.03 -35.71
C VAL A 50 -31.49 30.20 -37.20
N LYS A 51 -31.74 29.07 -37.87
CA LYS A 51 -32.14 29.03 -39.29
C LYS A 51 -33.16 27.91 -39.48
N ASP A 52 -34.18 28.18 -40.27
CA ASP A 52 -35.26 27.22 -40.61
C ASP A 52 -35.82 26.49 -39.38
N GLY A 53 -35.97 27.22 -38.27
CA GLY A 53 -36.44 26.70 -37.02
C GLY A 53 -35.44 25.78 -36.25
N GLN A 54 -34.21 25.67 -36.78
CA GLN A 54 -33.14 24.91 -36.14
C GLN A 54 -32.08 25.82 -35.51
N LEU A 55 -31.61 25.45 -34.31
CA LEU A 55 -30.51 26.11 -33.62
C LEU A 55 -29.18 25.48 -34.04
N TYR A 56 -28.26 26.30 -34.45
CA TYR A 56 -26.87 25.95 -34.69
C TYR A 56 -26.01 26.66 -33.66
N GLY A 57 -25.20 25.91 -32.97
CA GLY A 57 -24.29 26.45 -31.97
C GLY A 57 -22.93 25.81 -32.06
N HIS A 58 -21.89 26.59 -31.85
CA HIS A 58 -20.53 26.13 -31.73
C HIS A 58 -19.85 26.89 -30.61
N TYR A 59 -18.96 26.23 -29.92
CA TYR A 59 -18.12 26.86 -28.91
C TYR A 59 -16.69 26.35 -29.00
N ALA A 60 -15.76 27.24 -28.72
CA ALA A 60 -14.33 26.94 -28.72
C ALA A 60 -13.70 27.53 -27.44
N GLN A 61 -12.96 26.71 -26.73
CA GLN A 61 -12.18 27.15 -25.58
C GLN A 61 -10.76 27.48 -26.07
N ILE A 62 -10.32 28.70 -25.75
CA ILE A 62 -8.96 29.17 -26.00
C ILE A 62 -8.29 29.34 -24.63
N THR A 63 -7.33 28.50 -24.35
CA THR A 63 -6.62 28.52 -23.08
C THR A 63 -5.19 29.04 -23.29
N LYS A 64 -4.67 29.71 -22.24
CA LYS A 64 -3.25 30.00 -22.17
C LYS A 64 -2.50 28.69 -22.03
N PRO A 65 -1.40 28.48 -22.78
CA PRO A 65 -0.54 27.30 -22.53
C PRO A 65 -0.18 27.21 -21.04
N GLU A 66 -0.32 26.01 -20.49
CA GLU A 66 0.11 25.75 -19.13
C GLU A 66 1.64 25.91 -19.07
N PRO A 67 2.17 26.55 -18.02
CA PRO A 67 3.61 26.59 -17.82
C PRO A 67 4.13 25.17 -17.64
N ASP A 68 5.28 24.88 -18.21
CA ASP A 68 5.99 23.63 -17.94
C ASP A 68 6.41 23.62 -16.46
N LYS A 69 5.86 22.70 -15.69
CA LYS A 69 6.07 22.52 -14.26
C LYS A 69 6.76 21.20 -13.96
N GLU A 70 7.29 20.52 -14.95
CA GLU A 70 7.99 19.26 -14.80
C GLU A 70 9.42 19.47 -14.35
N LEU A 71 9.71 19.11 -13.08
CA LEU A 71 11.08 19.13 -12.56
C LEU A 71 11.90 18.03 -13.20
N GLN A 72 13.16 18.35 -13.55
CA GLN A 72 14.12 17.41 -14.08
C GLN A 72 14.92 16.81 -12.92
N LEU A 73 14.74 15.51 -12.67
CA LEU A 73 15.49 14.76 -11.69
C LEU A 73 16.59 13.96 -12.39
N LYS A 74 17.84 14.14 -11.97
CA LYS A 74 19.01 13.45 -12.55
C LYS A 74 19.93 12.94 -11.47
N TRP A 75 20.38 11.70 -11.63
CA TRP A 75 21.43 11.15 -10.75
C TRP A 75 22.76 11.84 -10.99
N THR A 76 23.33 12.36 -9.93
CA THR A 76 24.73 12.84 -9.90
C THR A 76 25.65 11.70 -9.49
N THR A 77 25.23 10.89 -8.53
CA THR A 77 25.93 9.68 -8.10
C THR A 77 24.89 8.57 -7.89
N PHE A 78 25.08 7.44 -8.59
CA PHE A 78 24.21 6.27 -8.49
C PHE A 78 24.99 5.01 -8.84
N ARG A 79 24.72 3.90 -8.13
CA ARG A 79 25.25 2.57 -8.45
C ARG A 79 24.11 1.60 -8.68
N ASP A 80 24.16 0.88 -9.78
CA ASP A 80 23.22 -0.16 -10.15
C ASP A 80 23.59 -1.56 -9.63
N LYS A 81 24.83 -1.73 -9.16
CA LYS A 81 25.36 -2.96 -8.56
C LYS A 81 25.83 -2.69 -7.14
N LEU A 82 25.22 -3.35 -6.20
CA LEU A 82 25.43 -3.15 -4.76
C LEU A 82 25.88 -4.46 -4.10
N ARG A 83 26.50 -4.33 -2.94
CA ARG A 83 26.75 -5.47 -2.05
C ARG A 83 25.78 -5.47 -0.89
N PRO A 84 25.26 -6.63 -0.47
CA PRO A 84 24.39 -6.74 0.71
C PRO A 84 25.05 -6.16 1.97
N GLY A 85 24.31 -5.42 2.78
CA GLY A 85 24.80 -4.81 4.01
C GLY A 85 25.71 -3.60 3.81
N GLN A 86 25.94 -3.13 2.58
CA GLN A 86 26.83 -2.01 2.27
C GLN A 86 26.17 -0.68 2.63
N GLN A 87 26.96 0.22 3.19
CA GLN A 87 26.58 1.63 3.31
C GLN A 87 26.77 2.33 1.96
N GLU A 88 25.75 3.05 1.51
CA GLU A 88 25.73 3.80 0.26
C GLU A 88 25.33 5.25 0.48
N GLU A 89 25.85 6.09 -0.40
CA GLU A 89 25.45 7.50 -0.53
C GLU A 89 25.20 7.82 -2.00
N TRP A 90 23.95 8.13 -2.33
CA TRP A 90 23.55 8.56 -3.66
C TRP A 90 23.23 10.04 -3.68
N LYS A 91 23.50 10.69 -4.81
CA LYS A 91 23.19 12.10 -5.01
C LYS A 91 22.27 12.29 -6.20
N LEU A 92 21.25 13.08 -6.01
CA LEU A 92 20.24 13.42 -6.99
C LEU A 92 20.18 14.94 -7.14
N SER A 93 20.21 15.45 -8.37
CA SER A 93 19.93 16.85 -8.67
C SER A 93 18.49 17.03 -9.13
N VAL A 94 17.84 18.08 -8.63
CA VAL A 94 16.50 18.50 -8.97
C VAL A 94 16.56 19.89 -9.60
N LEU A 95 16.15 20.00 -10.84
CA LEU A 95 16.26 21.23 -11.62
C LEU A 95 14.90 21.65 -12.15
N TYR A 96 14.66 22.94 -12.27
CA TYR A 96 13.55 23.48 -13.05
C TYR A 96 13.71 23.15 -14.55
N PRO A 97 12.63 23.27 -15.36
CA PRO A 97 12.70 23.07 -16.81
C PRO A 97 13.74 23.92 -17.52
N ASP A 98 14.04 25.10 -16.98
CA ASP A 98 15.05 26.04 -17.50
C ASP A 98 16.49 25.73 -17.03
N GLY A 99 16.67 24.65 -16.26
CA GLY A 99 17.97 24.19 -15.79
C GLY A 99 18.46 24.84 -14.50
N ARG A 100 17.71 25.77 -13.90
CA ARG A 100 18.06 26.33 -12.58
C ARG A 100 17.87 25.31 -11.46
N PRO A 101 18.68 25.35 -10.39
CA PRO A 101 18.46 24.55 -9.20
C PRO A 101 17.07 24.78 -8.58
N ALA A 102 16.38 23.72 -8.21
CA ALA A 102 15.07 23.81 -7.59
C ALA A 102 15.16 23.71 -6.06
N ASP A 103 14.45 24.60 -5.35
CA ASP A 103 14.17 24.43 -3.92
C ASP A 103 12.98 23.50 -3.77
N ALA A 104 13.24 22.22 -3.60
CA ALA A 104 12.25 21.16 -3.63
C ALA A 104 12.32 20.25 -2.42
N GLU A 105 11.17 19.69 -2.06
CA GLU A 105 11.09 18.52 -1.19
C GLU A 105 11.06 17.26 -2.03
N LEU A 106 11.77 16.22 -1.58
CA LEU A 106 11.84 14.92 -2.21
C LEU A 106 11.32 13.83 -1.26
N LEU A 107 10.32 13.10 -1.69
CA LEU A 107 10.01 11.77 -1.16
C LEU A 107 10.90 10.77 -1.90
N ALA A 108 11.68 10.00 -1.15
CA ALA A 108 12.55 8.97 -1.68
C ALA A 108 12.30 7.64 -0.96
N MET A 109 12.10 6.58 -1.72
CA MET A 109 11.94 5.24 -1.16
C MET A 109 12.65 4.20 -2.02
N MET A 110 13.10 3.13 -1.36
CA MET A 110 13.67 1.97 -2.04
C MET A 110 13.20 0.67 -1.39
N TYR A 111 12.71 -0.25 -2.19
CA TYR A 111 12.14 -1.51 -1.75
C TYR A 111 12.52 -2.67 -2.68
N ASP A 112 12.32 -3.89 -2.19
CA ASP A 112 12.54 -5.12 -2.97
C ASP A 112 11.57 -5.18 -4.15
N ALA A 113 12.10 -5.15 -5.37
CA ALA A 113 11.32 -5.16 -6.61
C ALA A 113 10.44 -6.41 -6.78
N SER A 114 10.67 -7.48 -6.01
CA SER A 114 9.82 -8.67 -6.04
C SER A 114 8.40 -8.40 -5.51
N LEU A 115 8.23 -7.36 -4.68
CA LEU A 115 6.93 -6.93 -4.17
C LEU A 115 5.99 -6.40 -5.27
N ASP A 116 6.54 -5.92 -6.39
CA ASP A 116 5.74 -5.48 -7.55
C ASP A 116 4.89 -6.62 -8.16
N ARG A 117 5.17 -7.89 -7.81
CA ARG A 117 4.34 -9.04 -8.20
C ARG A 117 2.99 -9.07 -7.48
N PHE A 118 2.90 -8.47 -6.31
CA PHE A 118 1.68 -8.40 -5.52
C PHE A 118 0.93 -7.08 -5.79
N TYR A 119 1.68 -6.00 -5.81
CA TYR A 119 1.15 -4.66 -6.05
C TYR A 119 2.25 -3.73 -6.56
N THR A 120 2.01 -3.09 -7.71
CA THR A 120 2.94 -2.10 -8.27
C THR A 120 2.63 -0.74 -7.71
N HIS A 121 3.61 -0.13 -7.06
CA HIS A 121 3.49 1.25 -6.57
C HIS A 121 3.68 2.24 -7.73
N ASP A 122 2.82 3.24 -7.77
CA ASP A 122 2.97 4.41 -8.65
C ASP A 122 2.88 5.67 -7.79
N LEU A 123 3.95 6.48 -7.80
CA LEU A 123 3.95 7.79 -7.19
C LEU A 123 3.24 8.77 -8.12
N PHE A 124 1.92 8.71 -8.10
CA PHE A 124 1.09 9.54 -8.93
C PHE A 124 0.85 10.90 -8.26
N PHE A 125 1.38 11.95 -8.88
CA PHE A 125 1.10 13.32 -8.50
C PHE A 125 0.71 14.09 -9.77
N ARG A 126 -0.49 14.60 -9.81
CA ARG A 126 -0.98 15.43 -10.92
C ARG A 126 -1.78 16.59 -10.37
N VAL A 127 -1.33 17.80 -10.70
CA VAL A 127 -2.08 19.02 -10.42
C VAL A 127 -2.80 19.44 -11.68
N ASN A 128 -4.10 19.55 -11.60
CA ASN A 128 -4.91 20.03 -12.73
C ASN A 128 -5.15 21.51 -12.58
N PHE A 129 -4.57 22.29 -13.48
CA PHE A 129 -4.72 23.75 -13.56
C PHE A 129 -5.89 24.19 -14.46
N THR A 130 -6.49 23.25 -15.20
CA THR A 130 -7.60 23.55 -16.11
C THR A 130 -8.82 24.01 -15.31
N ARG A 131 -9.26 25.22 -15.56
CA ARG A 131 -10.53 25.75 -15.03
C ARG A 131 -11.60 25.60 -16.11
N ASN A 132 -12.73 25.05 -15.71
CA ASN A 132 -13.92 25.09 -16.56
C ASN A 132 -14.39 26.54 -16.67
N ILE A 133 -14.46 27.07 -17.89
CA ILE A 133 -14.93 28.42 -18.15
C ILE A 133 -16.44 28.33 -18.42
N PRO A 134 -17.30 28.86 -17.53
CA PRO A 134 -18.73 28.85 -17.78
C PRO A 134 -19.07 29.61 -19.05
N HIS A 135 -19.99 29.09 -19.83
CA HIS A 135 -20.47 29.69 -21.03
C HIS A 135 -21.97 29.44 -21.24
N SER A 136 -22.62 30.20 -22.11
CA SER A 136 -24.02 29.97 -22.43
C SER A 136 -24.14 28.74 -23.34
N LEU A 137 -24.91 27.76 -22.89
CA LEU A 137 -25.32 26.64 -23.70
C LEU A 137 -26.65 27.01 -24.41
N TRP A 138 -26.60 27.15 -25.71
CA TRP A 138 -27.79 27.34 -26.52
C TRP A 138 -28.40 25.99 -26.84
N ASN A 139 -29.58 25.72 -26.26
CA ASN A 139 -30.30 24.45 -26.49
C ASN A 139 -31.75 24.75 -26.86
N LYS A 140 -32.22 24.14 -27.93
CA LYS A 140 -33.59 24.30 -28.45
C LYS A 140 -34.66 23.77 -27.49
N TRP A 141 -34.32 22.80 -26.64
CA TRP A 141 -35.29 22.03 -25.87
C TRP A 141 -35.12 22.14 -24.34
N TYR A 142 -34.48 23.18 -23.88
CA TYR A 142 -34.35 23.35 -22.44
C TYR A 142 -35.65 23.94 -21.87
N THR A 143 -36.63 23.08 -21.64
CA THR A 143 -37.71 23.42 -20.70
C THR A 143 -37.12 23.27 -19.31
N ARG A 144 -36.98 24.40 -18.61
CA ARG A 144 -36.57 24.37 -17.19
C ARG A 144 -37.72 23.72 -16.42
N THR A 145 -37.55 22.47 -16.04
CA THR A 145 -38.44 21.81 -15.12
C THR A 145 -38.11 22.32 -13.71
N GLU A 146 -38.98 23.10 -13.13
CA GLU A 146 -38.88 23.45 -11.72
C GLU A 146 -39.52 22.33 -10.92
N TYR A 147 -38.71 21.65 -10.11
CA TYR A 147 -39.21 20.70 -9.14
C TYR A 147 -39.61 21.44 -7.87
N ILE A 148 -40.89 21.46 -7.58
CA ILE A 148 -41.40 21.94 -6.30
C ILE A 148 -41.29 20.76 -5.32
N TYR A 149 -40.32 20.81 -4.43
CA TYR A 149 -40.21 19.86 -3.33
C TYR A 149 -41.18 20.27 -2.23
N LEU A 150 -42.31 19.56 -2.15
CA LEU A 150 -43.21 19.70 -1.02
C LEU A 150 -42.63 18.89 0.15
N ASN A 151 -41.99 19.60 1.06
CA ASN A 151 -41.57 19.01 2.33
C ASN A 151 -42.81 18.84 3.21
N PHE A 152 -43.39 17.65 3.19
CA PHE A 152 -44.36 17.27 4.23
C PHE A 152 -43.55 16.99 5.50
N PRO A 153 -43.93 17.57 6.65
CA PRO A 153 -43.31 17.24 7.93
C PRO A 153 -43.75 15.83 8.35
N PHE A 154 -43.13 14.82 7.74
CA PHE A 154 -43.22 13.48 8.29
C PHE A 154 -42.46 13.46 9.60
N LYS A 155 -43.12 13.19 10.69
CA LYS A 155 -42.47 12.88 11.95
C LYS A 155 -41.73 11.57 11.73
N SER A 156 -40.43 11.69 11.42
CA SER A 156 -39.59 10.50 11.33
C SER A 156 -39.57 9.87 12.73
N LEU A 157 -40.12 8.70 12.84
CA LEU A 157 -39.86 7.85 13.98
C LEU A 157 -38.38 7.49 13.88
N ASN A 158 -37.56 8.05 14.75
CA ASN A 158 -36.19 7.60 14.93
C ASN A 158 -36.23 6.16 15.46
N THR A 159 -36.32 5.21 14.56
CA THR A 159 -35.99 3.82 14.87
C THR A 159 -34.49 3.74 14.88
N SER A 160 -33.87 3.66 16.05
CA SER A 160 -32.47 3.30 16.15
C SER A 160 -32.29 1.90 15.59
N SER A 161 -31.80 1.81 14.38
CA SER A 161 -31.36 0.53 13.83
C SER A 161 -29.94 0.27 14.36
N TYR A 162 -29.83 -0.66 15.29
CA TYR A 162 -28.52 -1.15 15.73
C TYR A 162 -28.03 -2.17 14.70
N SER A 163 -26.92 -1.87 14.03
CA SER A 163 -26.23 -2.83 13.19
C SER A 163 -25.18 -3.54 14.04
N TYR A 164 -25.46 -4.74 14.47
CA TYR A 164 -24.52 -5.57 15.25
C TYR A 164 -23.35 -6.11 14.41
N SER A 165 -23.42 -6.02 13.11
CA SER A 165 -22.33 -6.46 12.20
C SER A 165 -21.03 -5.67 12.37
N GLU A 166 -21.10 -4.42 12.83
CA GLU A 166 -19.92 -3.59 13.08
C GLU A 166 -19.23 -3.90 14.42
N LEU A 167 -19.94 -4.52 15.35
CA LEU A 167 -19.40 -4.92 16.67
C LEU A 167 -18.70 -6.29 16.64
N LEU A 168 -19.00 -7.13 15.66
CA LEU A 168 -18.53 -8.52 15.62
C LEU A 168 -17.44 -8.79 14.57
N ILE A 169 -17.10 -7.83 13.73
CA ILE A 169 -16.06 -8.01 12.73
C ILE A 169 -14.95 -6.98 13.05
N PRO A 170 -13.78 -7.42 13.55
CA PRO A 170 -12.61 -6.56 13.51
C PRO A 170 -12.42 -6.12 12.09
N SER A 171 -12.25 -4.81 11.85
CA SER A 171 -12.09 -4.21 10.52
C SER A 171 -10.76 -4.62 9.86
N VAL A 172 -10.57 -5.90 9.68
CA VAL A 172 -9.49 -6.46 8.88
C VAL A 172 -10.05 -6.63 7.46
N GLY A 173 -9.92 -5.56 6.67
CA GLY A 173 -9.65 -5.65 5.24
C GLY A 173 -10.53 -6.54 4.35
N VAL A 174 -11.82 -6.72 4.62
CA VAL A 174 -12.71 -7.41 3.68
C VAL A 174 -13.57 -6.37 2.93
N ARG A 175 -12.92 -5.48 2.19
CA ARG A 175 -13.63 -4.52 1.31
C ARG A 175 -13.69 -4.94 -0.16
N HIS A 176 -13.33 -6.16 -0.53
CA HIS A 176 -13.23 -6.51 -1.96
C HIS A 176 -13.90 -7.80 -2.43
N CYS A 177 -14.83 -8.39 -1.68
CA CYS A 177 -15.43 -9.66 -2.14
C CYS A 177 -16.93 -9.65 -2.41
N VAL A 178 -17.64 -8.52 -2.47
CA VAL A 178 -19.10 -8.53 -2.69
C VAL A 178 -19.55 -7.50 -3.73
N LEU A 179 -18.88 -7.37 -4.86
CA LEU A 179 -19.36 -6.46 -5.93
C LEU A 179 -19.28 -7.03 -7.35
N GLU A 180 -19.16 -8.34 -7.52
CA GLU A 180 -19.12 -8.95 -8.87
C GLU A 180 -20.43 -9.65 -9.31
N SER A 181 -21.55 -9.45 -8.65
CA SER A 181 -22.81 -10.08 -9.07
C SER A 181 -24.04 -9.18 -9.01
N LEU A 182 -23.94 -7.92 -9.43
CA LEU A 182 -25.13 -7.12 -9.74
C LEU A 182 -25.26 -6.97 -11.25
N PRO A 183 -26.44 -7.25 -11.83
CA PRO A 183 -26.68 -7.09 -13.26
C PRO A 183 -26.50 -5.63 -13.68
N ALA A 184 -25.89 -5.40 -14.84
CA ALA A 184 -25.75 -4.10 -15.44
C ALA A 184 -27.12 -3.40 -15.59
N GLY A 185 -27.34 -2.30 -14.88
CA GLY A 185 -28.56 -1.50 -15.02
C GLY A 185 -28.99 -0.65 -13.83
N TRP A 186 -28.29 -0.69 -12.70
CA TRP A 186 -28.65 0.16 -11.55
C TRP A 186 -27.57 1.23 -11.32
N GLU A 187 -27.73 2.36 -11.99
CA GLU A 187 -27.00 3.58 -11.61
C GLU A 187 -27.56 4.13 -10.29
N MET A 188 -26.86 3.92 -9.20
CA MET A 188 -27.19 4.57 -7.93
C MET A 188 -26.53 5.95 -7.90
N ASN A 189 -27.31 6.98 -8.16
CA ASN A 189 -26.94 8.39 -7.97
C ASN A 189 -26.61 8.65 -6.48
N SER A 190 -25.35 8.48 -6.09
CA SER A 190 -24.86 8.85 -4.76
C SER A 190 -24.53 10.34 -4.69
N ARG A 191 -25.56 11.19 -4.67
CA ARG A 191 -25.48 12.54 -4.13
C ARG A 191 -26.26 12.61 -2.81
N ALA A 192 -25.78 11.92 -1.80
CA ALA A 192 -26.20 12.17 -0.44
C ALA A 192 -25.39 13.36 0.11
N ALA A 193 -26.07 14.45 0.40
CA ALA A 193 -25.51 15.61 1.08
C ALA A 193 -24.93 15.19 2.44
N ARG A 194 -23.69 15.60 2.72
CA ARG A 194 -23.09 15.49 4.07
C ARG A 194 -23.93 16.30 5.05
N PRO A 195 -24.40 15.71 6.16
CA PRO A 195 -25.00 16.52 7.22
C PRO A 195 -23.91 17.39 7.87
N LYS A 196 -24.22 18.68 8.05
CA LYS A 196 -23.44 19.57 8.90
C LYS A 196 -23.48 19.01 10.31
N MET A 197 -22.33 18.67 10.88
CA MET A 197 -22.22 18.45 12.32
C MET A 197 -22.51 19.75 13.06
N ALA A 198 -23.47 19.71 13.95
CA ALA A 198 -23.67 20.74 14.94
C ALA A 198 -22.60 20.59 16.02
N ASP A 199 -21.88 21.68 16.29
CA ASP A 199 -21.02 21.83 17.47
C ASP A 199 -21.93 21.74 18.70
N ASP A 200 -21.82 20.69 19.46
CA ASP A 200 -22.06 20.53 20.89
C ASP A 200 -22.08 19.04 21.27
N VAL A 201 -20.91 18.46 21.47
CA VAL A 201 -20.77 17.27 22.30
C VAL A 201 -19.59 17.48 23.24
N GLN A 202 -19.94 17.67 24.52
CA GLN A 202 -19.01 17.71 25.64
C GLN A 202 -18.18 16.40 25.67
N ASP A 203 -16.87 16.60 25.88
CA ASP A 203 -15.88 15.55 26.09
C ASP A 203 -16.32 14.51 27.12
N VAL A 204 -16.61 13.31 26.68
CA VAL A 204 -16.64 12.15 27.54
C VAL A 204 -15.23 11.54 27.55
N VAL A 205 -14.48 11.87 28.57
CA VAL A 205 -13.19 11.25 28.88
C VAL A 205 -13.46 9.81 29.30
N ILE A 206 -13.21 8.86 28.41
CA ILE A 206 -13.14 7.45 28.75
C ILE A 206 -11.74 7.19 29.33
N THR A 207 -11.63 7.17 30.64
CA THR A 207 -10.45 6.71 31.36
C THR A 207 -10.28 5.21 31.17
N ASN A 208 -9.17 4.83 30.55
CA ASN A 208 -8.44 3.56 30.59
C ASN A 208 -9.21 2.34 31.14
N VAL A 209 -9.75 1.55 30.23
CA VAL A 209 -9.95 0.14 30.46
C VAL A 209 -8.66 -0.57 30.01
N VAL A 210 -7.84 -0.98 30.96
CA VAL A 210 -6.69 -1.83 30.70
C VAL A 210 -7.23 -3.23 30.42
N PHE A 211 -7.26 -3.64 29.17
CA PHE A 211 -7.34 -5.04 28.81
C PHE A 211 -5.94 -5.62 29.02
N GLU A 212 -5.78 -6.52 29.96
CA GLU A 212 -4.70 -7.48 29.91
C GLU A 212 -4.99 -8.45 28.75
N GLU A 213 -4.65 -8.04 27.54
CA GLU A 213 -4.38 -8.96 26.46
C GLU A 213 -3.11 -9.71 26.85
N GLU A 214 -3.21 -11.04 26.99
CA GLU A 214 -2.06 -11.88 26.73
C GLU A 214 -1.66 -11.64 25.27
N ILE A 215 -0.85 -10.62 25.07
CA ILE A 215 -0.22 -10.29 23.80
C ILE A 215 0.67 -11.49 23.49
N ILE A 216 0.22 -12.34 22.57
CA ILE A 216 1.16 -13.08 21.73
C ILE A 216 2.11 -11.99 21.21
N PRO A 217 3.39 -11.98 21.54
CA PRO A 217 4.28 -10.96 21.05
C PRO A 217 4.35 -11.12 19.53
N VAL A 218 3.53 -10.33 18.81
CA VAL A 218 3.88 -9.94 17.47
C VAL A 218 5.19 -9.21 17.68
N LEU A 219 6.28 -9.86 17.36
CA LEU A 219 7.59 -9.27 17.29
C LEU A 219 7.49 -8.10 16.34
N ARG A 220 7.14 -6.94 16.91
CA ARG A 220 7.38 -5.67 16.27
C ARG A 220 8.88 -5.68 16.05
N ALA A 221 9.29 -5.74 14.81
CA ALA A 221 10.66 -5.46 14.44
C ALA A 221 10.89 -3.98 14.76
N GLU A 222 11.07 -3.68 16.03
CA GLU A 222 11.85 -2.51 16.41
C GLU A 222 13.17 -2.71 15.71
N ALA A 223 13.62 -1.67 15.00
CA ALA A 223 14.95 -1.61 14.44
C ALA A 223 15.91 -1.98 15.58
N MET A 224 16.20 -3.26 15.71
CA MET A 224 17.30 -3.70 16.52
C MET A 224 18.49 -3.00 15.95
N ASP A 225 19.01 -2.10 16.73
CA ASP A 225 20.32 -1.49 16.58
C ASP A 225 21.19 -2.46 15.78
N ALA A 226 21.82 -1.97 14.71
CA ALA A 226 22.66 -2.78 13.83
C ALA A 226 23.82 -3.32 14.67
N GLY A 227 23.47 -4.27 15.53
CA GLY A 227 24.36 -4.95 16.44
C GLY A 227 25.38 -5.70 15.61
N ALA A 228 26.62 -5.34 15.79
CA ALA A 228 27.82 -5.89 15.22
C ALA A 228 27.65 -7.33 14.76
N LEU A 229 27.91 -7.55 13.47
CA LEU A 229 28.01 -8.81 12.76
C LEU A 229 28.69 -9.86 13.69
N LYS A 230 27.92 -10.82 14.22
CA LYS A 230 28.54 -11.94 14.95
C LYS A 230 29.22 -12.84 13.94
N GLU A 231 30.53 -12.74 13.87
CA GLU A 231 31.38 -13.66 13.11
C GLU A 231 31.26 -15.05 13.71
N THR A 232 30.61 -15.98 13.03
CA THR A 232 30.69 -17.41 13.33
C THR A 232 31.81 -18.02 12.49
N GLY A 233 33.03 -17.95 12.97
CA GLY A 233 34.20 -18.20 12.12
C GLY A 233 34.41 -17.02 11.15
N ASN A 234 35.12 -17.20 10.06
CA ASN A 234 35.43 -16.17 9.06
C ASN A 234 34.27 -15.84 8.10
N VAL A 235 33.02 -16.24 8.38
CA VAL A 235 31.88 -16.10 7.44
C VAL A 235 30.88 -15.07 7.94
N GLN A 236 30.64 -14.06 7.13
CA GLN A 236 29.59 -13.08 7.36
C GLN A 236 28.22 -13.73 7.07
N VAL A 237 27.38 -13.87 8.11
CA VAL A 237 26.04 -14.43 8.01
C VAL A 237 25.02 -13.32 7.86
N ARG A 238 24.25 -13.36 6.77
CA ARG A 238 23.19 -12.38 6.48
C ARG A 238 21.99 -12.62 7.38
N GLN A 239 21.45 -11.54 7.97
CA GLN A 239 20.33 -11.57 8.93
C GLN A 239 19.28 -10.49 8.66
N ASN A 240 19.66 -9.36 8.09
CA ASN A 240 18.75 -8.26 7.79
C ASN A 240 18.12 -8.44 6.41
N PHE A 241 16.90 -8.99 6.37
CA PHE A 241 16.13 -9.20 5.15
C PHE A 241 14.93 -8.25 5.06
N ALA A 242 15.07 -7.03 5.54
CA ALA A 242 14.04 -6.01 5.38
C ALA A 242 13.71 -5.82 3.89
N GLU A 243 12.43 -5.77 3.57
CA GLU A 243 11.95 -5.59 2.19
C GLU A 243 11.98 -4.12 1.76
N THR A 244 12.19 -3.20 2.71
CA THR A 244 12.38 -1.76 2.47
C THR A 244 13.78 -1.37 2.90
N ALA A 245 14.55 -0.80 1.97
CA ALA A 245 15.88 -0.30 2.29
C ALA A 245 15.80 1.04 3.03
N PHE A 246 14.94 1.93 2.56
CA PHE A 246 14.64 3.19 3.22
C PHE A 246 13.33 3.79 2.72
N PHE A 247 12.78 4.68 3.55
CA PHE A 247 11.65 5.54 3.23
C PHE A 247 11.89 6.93 3.85
N TYR A 248 12.22 7.90 3.01
CA TYR A 248 12.49 9.28 3.40
C TYR A 248 11.44 10.21 2.79
N PRO A 249 10.40 10.58 3.54
CA PRO A 249 9.27 11.34 2.99
C PRO A 249 9.58 12.83 2.77
N GLN A 250 10.62 13.39 3.38
CA GLN A 250 10.85 14.84 3.45
C GLN A 250 12.34 15.21 3.36
N LEU A 251 13.00 14.75 2.32
CA LEU A 251 14.32 15.24 2.00
C LEU A 251 14.23 16.60 1.32
N ARG A 252 15.21 17.49 1.55
CA ARG A 252 15.23 18.81 0.93
C ARG A 252 16.49 18.99 0.09
N THR A 253 16.32 19.68 -1.03
CA THR A 253 17.44 20.10 -1.85
C THR A 253 18.30 21.17 -1.12
N ASN A 254 19.58 21.15 -1.36
CA ASN A 254 20.49 22.23 -0.96
C ASN A 254 20.41 23.42 -1.93
N GLY A 255 21.20 24.47 -1.71
CA GLY A 255 21.23 25.65 -2.58
C GLY A 255 21.66 25.40 -4.04
N GLN A 256 22.23 24.24 -4.32
CA GLN A 256 22.59 23.77 -5.66
C GLN A 256 21.51 22.84 -6.28
N GLY A 257 20.39 22.66 -5.61
CA GLY A 257 19.33 21.75 -6.05
C GLY A 257 19.66 20.26 -5.88
N GLU A 258 20.62 19.92 -5.01
CA GLU A 258 21.06 18.55 -4.81
C GLU A 258 20.50 17.97 -3.50
N VAL A 259 20.21 16.67 -3.51
CA VAL A 259 19.84 15.86 -2.34
C VAL A 259 20.82 14.70 -2.21
N SER A 260 21.36 14.50 -1.00
CA SER A 260 22.12 13.31 -0.65
C SER A 260 21.21 12.31 0.08
N ILE A 261 21.26 11.05 -0.37
CA ILE A 261 20.48 9.92 0.17
C ILE A 261 21.48 8.90 0.70
N SER A 262 21.60 8.82 2.03
CA SER A 262 22.50 7.88 2.69
C SER A 262 21.69 6.76 3.32
N PHE A 263 22.10 5.52 3.11
CA PHE A 263 21.40 4.35 3.64
C PHE A 263 22.35 3.15 3.79
N ILE A 264 21.91 2.17 4.58
CA ILE A 264 22.52 0.84 4.65
C ILE A 264 21.60 -0.11 3.91
N LEU A 265 22.14 -0.78 2.88
CA LEU A 265 21.35 -1.73 2.11
C LEU A 265 21.03 -2.97 2.96
N PRO A 266 19.79 -3.45 3.01
CA PRO A 266 19.49 -4.76 3.57
C PRO A 266 20.28 -5.88 2.89
N GLU A 267 20.40 -7.03 3.54
CA GLU A 267 21.29 -8.11 3.11
C GLU A 267 20.63 -9.09 2.12
N SER A 268 19.43 -8.75 1.62
CA SER A 268 18.74 -9.52 0.60
C SER A 268 19.47 -9.46 -0.74
N LEU A 269 19.65 -10.63 -1.37
CA LEU A 269 20.22 -10.78 -2.71
C LEU A 269 19.10 -10.63 -3.75
N THR A 270 18.72 -9.42 -4.03
CA THR A 270 17.55 -9.10 -4.85
C THR A 270 17.78 -7.86 -5.70
N LYS A 271 16.80 -7.56 -6.55
CA LYS A 271 16.71 -6.32 -7.30
C LYS A 271 15.93 -5.29 -6.48
N TRP A 272 16.53 -4.17 -6.21
CA TRP A 272 15.94 -3.05 -5.49
C TRP A 272 15.36 -2.03 -6.46
N LYS A 273 14.15 -1.53 -6.16
CA LYS A 273 13.51 -0.46 -6.91
C LYS A 273 13.49 0.81 -6.09
N PHE A 274 14.13 1.83 -6.63
CA PHE A 274 14.07 3.19 -6.11
C PHE A 274 12.95 3.96 -6.79
N MET A 275 12.22 4.75 -6.02
CA MET A 275 11.24 5.70 -6.49
C MET A 275 11.42 7.04 -5.78
N GLY A 276 11.43 8.12 -6.56
CA GLY A 276 11.55 9.48 -6.06
C GLY A 276 10.48 10.40 -6.66
N LEU A 277 9.86 11.22 -5.82
CA LEU A 277 8.93 12.28 -6.20
C LEU A 277 9.38 13.59 -5.57
N ALA A 278 9.74 14.55 -6.40
CA ALA A 278 10.09 15.90 -5.96
C ALA A 278 8.95 16.87 -6.24
N HIS A 279 8.77 17.86 -5.37
CA HIS A 279 7.87 18.98 -5.58
C HIS A 279 8.38 20.27 -4.96
N THR A 280 7.97 21.41 -5.52
CA THR A 280 8.23 22.75 -4.97
C THR A 280 6.98 23.32 -4.30
N LYS A 281 7.12 24.46 -3.61
CA LYS A 281 5.98 25.20 -3.05
C LYS A 281 5.04 25.75 -4.13
N GLU A 282 5.58 26.04 -5.32
CA GLU A 282 4.85 26.52 -6.49
C GLU A 282 4.18 25.38 -7.28
N VAL A 283 4.26 24.14 -6.73
CA VAL A 283 3.65 22.95 -7.31
C VAL A 283 4.29 22.55 -8.65
N ASP A 284 5.57 22.83 -8.83
CA ASP A 284 6.36 22.16 -9.83
C ASP A 284 6.69 20.75 -9.28
N TYR A 285 6.67 19.74 -10.12
CA TYR A 285 6.87 18.38 -9.66
C TYR A 285 7.60 17.53 -10.69
N GLY A 286 8.26 16.50 -10.21
CA GLY A 286 8.93 15.54 -11.08
C GLY A 286 9.15 14.23 -10.36
N ARG A 287 9.39 13.17 -11.10
CA ARG A 287 9.63 11.83 -10.54
C ARG A 287 10.77 11.14 -11.24
N ILE A 288 11.38 10.21 -10.52
CA ILE A 288 12.47 9.39 -11.01
C ILE A 288 12.35 7.98 -10.46
N GLU A 289 12.62 7.01 -11.30
CA GLU A 289 12.73 5.60 -10.90
C GLU A 289 14.10 5.07 -11.30
N ALA A 290 14.63 4.17 -10.50
CA ALA A 290 15.86 3.47 -10.79
C ALA A 290 15.86 2.08 -10.18
N THR A 291 16.70 1.20 -10.66
CA THR A 291 16.87 -0.13 -10.10
C THR A 291 18.33 -0.44 -9.84
N ALA A 292 18.60 -1.07 -8.70
CA ALA A 292 19.91 -1.56 -8.34
C ALA A 292 19.82 -3.04 -7.95
N THR A 293 20.87 -3.80 -8.24
CA THR A 293 20.90 -5.24 -7.94
C THR A 293 21.94 -5.53 -6.87
N ALA A 294 21.50 -6.13 -5.76
CA ALA A 294 22.38 -6.62 -4.71
C ALA A 294 22.82 -8.05 -5.03
N SER A 295 24.12 -8.28 -5.18
CA SER A 295 24.68 -9.59 -5.47
C SER A 295 26.07 -9.77 -4.86
N LYS A 296 26.48 -11.02 -4.69
CA LYS A 296 27.84 -11.46 -4.35
C LYS A 296 28.41 -12.33 -5.48
N GLU A 297 29.70 -12.50 -5.56
CA GLU A 297 30.31 -13.41 -6.52
C GLU A 297 29.96 -14.87 -6.24
N PHE A 298 29.81 -15.22 -4.96
CA PHE A 298 29.27 -16.52 -4.53
C PHE A 298 28.13 -16.28 -3.54
N MET A 299 27.01 -16.98 -3.75
CA MET A 299 25.79 -16.78 -2.98
C MET A 299 25.20 -18.11 -2.53
N LEU A 300 24.79 -18.17 -1.26
CA LEU A 300 23.94 -19.21 -0.71
C LEU A 300 22.51 -18.67 -0.59
N GLN A 301 21.57 -19.30 -1.28
CA GLN A 301 20.15 -18.93 -1.23
C GLN A 301 19.30 -20.09 -0.71
N PRO A 302 19.06 -20.19 0.60
CA PRO A 302 18.16 -21.17 1.16
C PRO A 302 16.70 -20.83 0.83
N ASN A 303 15.93 -21.85 0.49
CA ASN A 303 14.48 -21.73 0.38
C ASN A 303 13.84 -21.99 1.77
N MET A 304 13.93 -21.00 2.64
CA MET A 304 13.40 -21.08 4.01
C MET A 304 11.86 -21.06 4.00
N PRO A 305 11.19 -22.02 4.66
CA PRO A 305 9.75 -22.01 4.81
C PRO A 305 9.34 -20.85 5.73
N ARG A 306 8.15 -20.29 5.52
CA ARG A 306 7.60 -19.23 6.39
C ARG A 306 7.25 -19.74 7.78
N PHE A 307 6.89 -20.99 7.91
CA PHE A 307 6.61 -21.69 9.16
C PHE A 307 6.76 -23.21 8.94
N VAL A 308 6.84 -23.95 10.01
CA VAL A 308 6.75 -25.42 10.04
C VAL A 308 5.71 -25.85 11.07
N ARG A 309 5.20 -27.09 10.99
CA ARG A 309 4.24 -27.62 11.96
C ARG A 309 4.84 -28.75 12.76
N VAL A 310 4.43 -28.84 14.02
CA VAL A 310 4.78 -29.97 14.89
C VAL A 310 4.38 -31.29 14.21
N GLY A 311 5.30 -32.25 14.20
CA GLY A 311 5.09 -33.56 13.58
C GLY A 311 5.47 -33.64 12.11
N ASP A 312 5.77 -32.50 11.44
CA ASP A 312 6.23 -32.48 10.07
C ASP A 312 7.69 -32.95 9.94
N LYS A 313 7.99 -33.50 8.79
CA LYS A 313 9.36 -33.70 8.32
C LYS A 313 9.69 -32.61 7.32
N ALA A 314 10.35 -31.56 7.77
CA ALA A 314 10.67 -30.40 6.98
C ALA A 314 11.93 -30.62 6.14
N ASN A 315 11.94 -30.05 4.92
CA ASN A 315 13.09 -30.05 4.04
C ASN A 315 13.43 -28.62 3.62
N ILE A 316 14.68 -28.21 3.83
CA ILE A 316 15.20 -26.92 3.37
C ILE A 316 16.24 -27.18 2.28
N ALA A 317 15.88 -26.83 1.06
CA ALA A 317 16.79 -26.82 -0.08
C ALA A 317 17.49 -25.45 -0.16
N ALA A 318 18.73 -25.44 -0.61
CA ALA A 318 19.48 -24.20 -0.86
C ALA A 318 20.18 -24.27 -2.21
N SER A 319 20.17 -23.15 -2.93
CA SER A 319 20.94 -22.97 -4.16
C SER A 319 22.27 -22.29 -3.84
N LEU A 320 23.33 -22.79 -4.47
CA LEU A 320 24.69 -22.26 -4.41
C LEU A 320 25.01 -21.67 -5.77
N ILE A 321 25.02 -20.36 -5.89
CA ILE A 321 25.20 -19.65 -7.15
C ILE A 321 26.62 -19.11 -7.21
N ASN A 322 27.39 -19.54 -8.20
CA ASN A 322 28.75 -19.09 -8.41
C ASN A 322 28.82 -18.20 -9.65
N LEU A 323 28.92 -16.90 -9.44
CA LEU A 323 29.07 -15.89 -10.51
C LEU A 323 30.55 -15.55 -10.79
N SER A 324 31.48 -16.18 -10.07
CA SER A 324 32.93 -15.99 -10.29
C SER A 324 33.44 -16.74 -11.51
N ASP A 325 34.66 -16.44 -11.91
CA ASP A 325 35.39 -17.08 -13.02
C ASP A 325 36.06 -18.39 -12.63
N LYS A 326 35.94 -18.85 -11.37
CA LYS A 326 36.58 -20.04 -10.81
C LYS A 326 35.55 -20.98 -10.21
N ALA A 327 35.86 -22.28 -10.25
CA ALA A 327 35.07 -23.26 -9.51
C ALA A 327 35.25 -23.06 -8.01
N VAL A 328 34.13 -23.22 -7.25
CA VAL A 328 34.14 -23.15 -5.78
C VAL A 328 33.69 -24.50 -5.21
N ALA A 329 34.49 -25.07 -4.36
CA ALA A 329 34.18 -26.29 -3.62
C ALA A 329 34.23 -26.04 -2.11
N GLY A 330 33.50 -26.86 -1.36
CA GLY A 330 33.45 -26.64 0.08
C GLY A 330 32.38 -27.43 0.80
N THR A 331 31.89 -26.92 1.91
CA THR A 331 30.88 -27.56 2.75
C THR A 331 29.78 -26.58 3.11
N VAL A 332 28.52 -26.98 2.93
CA VAL A 332 27.36 -26.29 3.51
C VAL A 332 27.04 -26.91 4.85
N ARG A 333 26.88 -26.09 5.88
CA ARG A 333 26.46 -26.46 7.22
C ARG A 333 25.12 -25.82 7.50
N MET A 334 24.14 -26.62 7.92
CA MET A 334 22.86 -26.16 8.46
C MET A 334 22.85 -26.40 9.96
N GLU A 335 22.45 -25.41 10.71
CA GLU A 335 22.28 -25.43 12.16
C GLU A 335 20.86 -24.98 12.53
N LEU A 336 20.21 -25.74 13.43
CA LEU A 336 18.99 -25.29 14.10
C LEU A 336 19.32 -25.01 15.57
N PHE A 337 18.88 -23.88 16.06
CA PHE A 337 19.14 -23.45 17.43
C PHE A 337 17.96 -22.67 18.01
N ASN A 338 17.92 -22.60 19.35
CA ASN A 338 16.96 -21.77 20.06
C ASN A 338 17.38 -20.30 19.96
N PRO A 339 16.53 -19.40 19.42
CA PRO A 339 16.88 -17.99 19.24
C PRO A 339 17.16 -17.23 20.55
N GLU A 340 16.56 -17.65 21.68
CA GLU A 340 16.74 -17.01 22.98
C GLU A 340 18.07 -17.36 23.65
N THR A 341 18.49 -18.63 23.52
CA THR A 341 19.68 -19.14 24.20
C THR A 341 20.87 -19.35 23.29
N GLU A 342 20.69 -19.19 21.99
CA GLU A 342 21.66 -19.49 20.92
C GLU A 342 22.21 -20.95 20.97
N LYS A 343 21.55 -21.83 21.72
CA LYS A 343 21.97 -23.21 21.85
C LYS A 343 21.59 -24.01 20.61
N VAL A 344 22.61 -24.45 19.87
CA VAL A 344 22.47 -25.36 18.72
C VAL A 344 22.04 -26.75 19.23
N PHE A 345 20.96 -27.28 18.65
CA PHE A 345 20.47 -28.62 18.98
C PHE A 345 20.44 -29.57 17.78
N TYR A 346 20.64 -29.06 16.58
CA TYR A 346 20.72 -29.86 15.36
C TYR A 346 21.75 -29.29 14.39
N THR A 347 22.59 -30.12 13.81
CA THR A 347 23.60 -29.72 12.83
C THR A 347 23.72 -30.80 11.76
N GLN A 348 23.69 -30.37 10.51
CA GLN A 348 23.94 -31.26 9.37
C GLN A 348 24.92 -30.58 8.38
N LYS A 349 25.78 -31.38 7.73
CA LYS A 349 26.77 -30.89 6.77
C LYS A 349 26.68 -31.64 5.48
N GLN A 350 26.87 -30.94 4.35
CA GLN A 350 26.92 -31.53 3.01
C GLN A 350 28.01 -30.87 2.19
N LYS A 351 28.83 -31.67 1.48
CA LYS A 351 29.85 -31.17 0.56
C LYS A 351 29.20 -30.67 -0.72
N PHE A 352 29.79 -29.63 -1.31
CA PHE A 352 29.39 -29.09 -2.60
C PHE A 352 30.59 -28.83 -3.50
N GLY A 353 30.34 -28.74 -4.82
CA GLY A 353 31.27 -28.24 -5.82
C GLY A 353 30.48 -27.61 -6.95
N VAL A 354 30.72 -26.33 -7.25
CA VAL A 354 30.01 -25.57 -8.28
C VAL A 354 31.02 -24.92 -9.20
N LYS A 355 30.90 -25.19 -10.51
CA LYS A 355 31.78 -24.60 -11.51
C LYS A 355 31.53 -23.10 -11.69
N ALA A 356 32.46 -22.43 -12.37
CA ALA A 356 32.33 -21.04 -12.76
C ALA A 356 31.03 -20.79 -13.54
N GLY A 357 30.23 -19.82 -13.13
CA GLY A 357 28.96 -19.45 -13.76
C GLY A 357 27.81 -20.43 -13.59
N GLU A 358 27.99 -21.51 -12.78
CA GLU A 358 26.97 -22.55 -12.57
C GLU A 358 26.26 -22.39 -11.21
N THR A 359 25.16 -23.14 -11.06
CA THR A 359 24.40 -23.24 -9.82
C THR A 359 24.37 -24.67 -9.33
N GLY A 360 24.74 -24.91 -8.07
CA GLY A 360 24.58 -26.17 -7.37
C GLY A 360 23.43 -26.15 -6.38
N ASN A 361 23.01 -27.31 -5.91
CA ASN A 361 21.93 -27.41 -4.91
C ASN A 361 22.33 -28.37 -3.79
N VAL A 362 21.88 -28.04 -2.57
CA VAL A 362 21.95 -28.89 -1.38
C VAL A 362 20.60 -28.96 -0.71
N SER A 363 20.36 -29.99 0.10
CA SER A 363 19.06 -30.18 0.74
C SER A 363 19.23 -30.85 2.10
N PHE A 364 18.55 -30.31 3.10
CA PHE A 364 18.63 -30.75 4.49
C PHE A 364 17.23 -31.06 5.02
N THR A 365 17.09 -32.20 5.69
CA THR A 365 15.82 -32.66 6.24
C THR A 365 15.90 -32.80 7.75
N PHE A 366 14.88 -32.37 8.47
CA PHE A 366 14.79 -32.48 9.91
C PHE A 366 13.34 -32.71 10.38
N ASP A 367 13.19 -33.31 11.54
CA ASP A 367 11.87 -33.53 12.15
C ASP A 367 11.51 -32.35 13.06
N VAL A 368 10.27 -31.88 12.94
CA VAL A 368 9.74 -30.74 13.70
C VAL A 368 9.09 -31.23 14.98
N THR A 369 9.59 -30.76 16.13
CA THR A 369 9.06 -31.10 17.47
C THR A 369 8.38 -29.92 18.11
N ASP A 370 7.57 -30.16 19.14
CA ASP A 370 6.86 -29.16 19.96
C ASP A 370 7.74 -28.48 21.00
N LYS A 371 9.04 -28.77 20.99
CA LYS A 371 9.99 -28.27 22.00
C LYS A 371 10.18 -26.75 21.95
N TYR A 372 10.04 -26.15 20.78
CA TYR A 372 10.25 -24.72 20.54
C TYR A 372 9.11 -24.15 19.70
N THR A 373 8.66 -22.97 20.02
CA THR A 373 7.66 -22.21 19.24
C THR A 373 8.27 -21.46 18.07
N VAL A 374 9.57 -21.19 18.14
CA VAL A 374 10.36 -20.57 17.04
C VAL A 374 11.71 -21.29 16.96
N LEU A 375 12.12 -21.61 15.75
CA LEU A 375 13.44 -22.13 15.43
C LEU A 375 14.27 -21.06 14.75
N ALA A 376 15.54 -20.92 15.10
CA ALA A 376 16.50 -20.21 14.28
C ALA A 376 17.22 -21.22 13.38
N CYS A 377 17.20 -20.99 12.07
CA CYS A 377 17.92 -21.78 11.10
C CYS A 377 19.06 -20.94 10.50
N ARG A 378 20.28 -21.44 10.66
CA ARG A 378 21.48 -20.83 10.08
C ARG A 378 22.06 -21.80 9.06
N MET A 379 22.27 -21.30 7.84
CA MET A 379 22.98 -22.05 6.82
C MET A 379 24.23 -21.28 6.39
N VAL A 380 25.35 -21.94 6.35
CA VAL A 380 26.65 -21.37 6.00
C VAL A 380 27.32 -22.24 4.96
N ALA A 381 27.70 -21.65 3.85
CA ALA A 381 28.54 -22.28 2.83
C ALA A 381 29.98 -21.76 2.99
N GLU A 382 30.87 -22.64 3.34
CA GLU A 382 32.32 -22.38 3.47
C GLU A 382 33.02 -23.03 2.27
N GLY A 383 33.49 -22.22 1.34
CA GLY A 383 34.29 -22.63 0.20
C GLY A 383 35.74 -22.20 0.35
N ASP A 384 36.59 -22.68 -0.58
CA ASP A 384 38.05 -22.44 -0.58
C ASP A 384 38.38 -20.95 -0.72
N THR A 385 37.58 -20.20 -1.47
CA THR A 385 37.84 -18.79 -1.85
C THR A 385 36.76 -17.86 -1.37
N PHE A 386 35.51 -18.33 -1.38
CA PHE A 386 34.31 -17.53 -1.07
C PHE A 386 33.47 -18.22 -0.01
N SER A 387 32.80 -17.42 0.78
CA SER A 387 31.84 -17.90 1.76
C SER A 387 30.59 -17.02 1.79
N ASP A 388 29.46 -17.61 2.12
CA ASP A 388 28.20 -16.90 2.34
C ASP A 388 27.37 -17.65 3.36
N GLY A 389 26.51 -16.93 4.09
CA GLY A 389 25.61 -17.51 5.07
C GLY A 389 24.33 -16.72 5.21
N GLU A 390 23.28 -17.42 5.61
CA GLU A 390 21.97 -16.84 5.87
C GLU A 390 21.38 -17.44 7.13
N GLN A 391 20.76 -16.58 7.95
CA GLN A 391 20.05 -16.97 9.17
C GLN A 391 18.64 -16.40 9.15
N ARG A 392 17.65 -17.25 9.43
CA ARG A 392 16.24 -16.84 9.57
C ARG A 392 15.58 -17.52 10.75
N TYR A 393 14.52 -16.89 11.23
CA TYR A 393 13.65 -17.45 12.25
C TYR A 393 12.43 -18.09 11.56
N ILE A 394 12.09 -19.29 12.02
CA ILE A 394 11.01 -20.11 11.46
C ILE A 394 10.02 -20.41 12.58
N PRO A 395 8.81 -19.84 12.56
CA PRO A 395 7.76 -20.18 13.52
C PRO A 395 7.37 -21.65 13.44
N VAL A 396 7.17 -22.27 14.60
CA VAL A 396 6.67 -23.64 14.73
C VAL A 396 5.20 -23.59 15.13
N LEU A 397 4.33 -23.95 14.23
CA LEU A 397 2.90 -23.99 14.50
C LEU A 397 2.51 -25.31 15.14
N THR A 398 1.58 -25.26 16.08
CA THR A 398 1.01 -26.48 16.67
C THR A 398 0.22 -27.26 15.62
N ASP A 399 0.16 -28.57 15.80
CA ASP A 399 -0.74 -29.48 15.08
C ASP A 399 -2.15 -29.51 15.69
N LYS A 400 -2.36 -28.78 16.78
CA LYS A 400 -3.62 -28.73 17.52
C LYS A 400 -4.37 -27.43 17.26
N GLN A 401 -5.68 -27.53 17.18
CA GLN A 401 -6.59 -26.40 17.07
C GLN A 401 -7.50 -26.33 18.30
N TRP A 402 -7.68 -25.14 18.84
CA TRP A 402 -8.68 -24.91 19.86
C TRP A 402 -10.07 -25.04 19.26
N VAL A 403 -10.91 -25.85 19.88
CA VAL A 403 -12.33 -25.99 19.57
C VAL A 403 -13.12 -25.55 20.77
N THR A 404 -13.93 -24.51 20.60
CA THR A 404 -14.84 -24.03 21.65
C THR A 404 -16.25 -24.48 21.30
N GLU A 405 -16.88 -25.20 22.20
CA GLU A 405 -18.30 -25.56 22.12
C GLU A 405 -19.00 -24.85 23.28
N SER A 406 -20.10 -24.14 22.98
CA SER A 406 -20.86 -23.40 24.00
C SER A 406 -22.30 -23.91 24.06
N VAL A 407 -22.84 -23.92 25.27
CA VAL A 407 -24.22 -24.26 25.53
C VAL A 407 -24.84 -23.13 26.34
N PRO A 408 -25.90 -22.49 25.81
CA PRO A 408 -26.60 -21.49 26.60
C PRO A 408 -27.37 -22.16 27.76
N LEU A 409 -27.19 -21.60 28.96
CA LEU A 409 -27.90 -22.01 30.15
C LEU A 409 -28.98 -20.97 30.47
N ASP A 410 -30.14 -21.08 29.86
CA ASP A 410 -31.22 -20.12 30.04
C ASP A 410 -31.87 -20.25 31.42
N VAL A 411 -31.68 -19.22 32.25
CA VAL A 411 -32.28 -19.14 33.59
C VAL A 411 -33.28 -18.00 33.63
N ASN A 412 -34.56 -18.31 33.82
CA ASN A 412 -35.60 -17.30 33.88
C ASN A 412 -36.32 -17.34 35.23
N GLY A 413 -36.05 -16.34 36.07
CA GLY A 413 -36.64 -16.21 37.40
C GLY A 413 -36.00 -17.06 38.50
N LYS A 414 -36.67 -17.16 39.66
CA LYS A 414 -36.20 -17.94 40.79
C LYS A 414 -36.59 -19.42 40.66
N GLY A 415 -35.66 -20.33 40.75
CA GLY A 415 -35.93 -21.77 40.65
C GLY A 415 -34.69 -22.61 40.64
N SER A 416 -34.85 -23.92 40.58
CA SER A 416 -33.77 -24.87 40.29
C SER A 416 -33.88 -25.28 38.85
N TYR A 417 -32.78 -25.13 38.11
CA TYR A 417 -32.68 -25.47 36.68
C TYR A 417 -31.66 -26.59 36.51
N THR A 418 -32.00 -27.58 35.73
CA THR A 418 -31.13 -28.70 35.38
C THR A 418 -30.82 -28.65 33.90
N PHE A 419 -29.53 -28.59 33.55
CA PHE A 419 -29.08 -28.59 32.17
C PHE A 419 -28.30 -29.86 31.87
N SER A 420 -28.52 -30.45 30.70
CA SER A 420 -27.72 -31.57 30.22
C SER A 420 -26.56 -31.02 29.41
N LEU A 421 -25.34 -31.37 29.81
CA LEU A 421 -24.12 -31.03 29.09
C LEU A 421 -23.48 -32.24 28.37
N GLU A 422 -24.33 -33.30 28.19
CA GLU A 422 -23.87 -34.58 27.65
C GLU A 422 -23.13 -34.43 26.29
N HIS A 423 -23.63 -33.57 25.42
CA HIS A 423 -23.04 -33.37 24.11
C HIS A 423 -21.66 -32.69 24.19
N LEU A 424 -21.36 -31.88 25.21
CA LEU A 424 -20.01 -31.32 25.41
C LEU A 424 -19.00 -32.39 25.84
N PHE A 425 -19.46 -33.41 26.53
CA PHE A 425 -18.60 -34.50 27.06
C PHE A 425 -18.51 -35.70 26.11
N ASN A 426 -19.46 -35.88 25.23
CA ASN A 426 -19.54 -37.01 24.27
C ASN A 426 -18.68 -36.78 23.01
N ASN A 427 -17.73 -35.88 23.04
CA ASN A 427 -16.78 -35.73 21.95
C ASN A 427 -15.85 -36.94 21.89
N HIS A 428 -16.08 -37.81 20.90
CA HIS A 428 -15.32 -39.05 20.69
C HIS A 428 -14.00 -38.85 19.91
N SER A 429 -13.55 -37.60 19.75
CA SER A 429 -12.28 -37.34 19.07
C SER A 429 -11.12 -37.99 19.84
N ARG A 430 -10.39 -38.89 19.14
CA ARG A 430 -9.18 -39.55 19.70
C ARG A 430 -8.01 -38.58 19.90
N THR A 431 -8.05 -37.41 19.28
CA THR A 431 -6.99 -36.42 19.29
C THR A 431 -7.28 -35.26 20.24
N ALA A 432 -8.46 -35.19 20.82
CA ALA A 432 -8.82 -34.13 21.76
C ALA A 432 -8.01 -34.25 23.07
N SER A 433 -7.31 -33.19 23.46
CA SER A 433 -6.51 -33.11 24.69
C SER A 433 -6.67 -31.71 25.31
N GLY A 434 -6.31 -31.54 26.57
CA GLY A 434 -6.33 -30.24 27.24
C GLY A 434 -7.74 -29.67 27.44
N ARG A 435 -8.73 -30.50 27.76
CA ARG A 435 -10.11 -30.08 27.97
C ARG A 435 -10.22 -29.10 29.13
N LYS A 436 -10.87 -27.97 28.89
CA LYS A 436 -11.20 -26.95 29.88
C LYS A 436 -12.70 -26.67 29.82
N MET A 437 -13.37 -26.62 30.94
CA MET A 437 -14.75 -26.20 31.05
C MET A 437 -14.80 -24.86 31.80
N THR A 438 -15.50 -23.90 31.23
CA THR A 438 -15.78 -22.62 31.87
C THR A 438 -17.29 -22.47 31.96
N VAL A 439 -17.82 -22.07 33.08
CA VAL A 439 -19.23 -21.77 33.31
C VAL A 439 -19.31 -20.29 33.65
N GLU A 440 -20.03 -19.53 32.84
CA GLU A 440 -20.20 -18.11 33.03
C GLU A 440 -21.65 -17.77 33.32
N PHE A 441 -21.86 -16.90 34.30
CA PHE A 441 -23.18 -16.38 34.63
C PHE A 441 -23.18 -14.86 34.47
N THR A 442 -24.15 -14.35 33.75
CA THR A 442 -24.37 -12.92 33.63
C THR A 442 -25.83 -12.58 33.91
N SER A 443 -26.07 -11.51 34.66
CA SER A 443 -27.42 -10.97 34.85
C SER A 443 -27.91 -10.11 33.69
N ASN A 444 -27.02 -9.78 32.75
CA ASN A 444 -27.35 -8.96 31.60
C ASN A 444 -26.89 -9.65 30.31
N PRO A 445 -27.83 -10.27 29.55
CA PRO A 445 -27.50 -10.97 28.31
C PRO A 445 -26.92 -10.07 27.22
N VAL A 446 -27.13 -8.76 27.28
CA VAL A 446 -26.55 -7.81 26.35
C VAL A 446 -25.02 -7.74 26.52
N TRP A 447 -24.52 -7.81 27.74
CA TRP A 447 -23.08 -7.86 27.99
C TRP A 447 -22.43 -9.13 27.43
N TYR A 448 -23.13 -10.24 27.52
CA TYR A 448 -22.63 -11.50 26.99
C TYR A 448 -22.48 -11.44 25.46
N ALA A 449 -23.47 -10.85 24.76
CA ALA A 449 -23.41 -10.66 23.32
C ALA A 449 -22.31 -9.68 22.88
N VAL A 450 -21.87 -8.79 23.76
CA VAL A 450 -20.78 -7.83 23.47
C VAL A 450 -19.39 -8.44 23.74
N MET A 451 -19.30 -9.39 24.67
CA MET A 451 -18.03 -10.05 25.03
C MET A 451 -17.75 -11.35 24.27
N ALA A 452 -18.74 -11.94 23.64
CA ALA A 452 -18.61 -13.13 22.78
C ALA A 452 -18.21 -12.75 21.36
#